data_7043d2ce5644ecf7c70b810241820df6
#
_entry.id   7043d2ce5644ecf7c70b810241820df6
#
_cell.length_a   1.000
_cell.length_b   1.000
_cell.length_c   1.000
_cell.angle_alpha   90.00
_cell.angle_beta   90.00
_cell.angle_gamma   90.00
#
_symmetry.space_group_name_H-M   'P 1'
#
loop_
_entity.id
_entity.type
_entity.pdbx_description
1 polymer ?
#
loop_
_entity_poly.entity_id
_entity_poly.type
_entity_poly.pdbx_seq_one_letter_code
_entity_poly.pdbx_strand_id
1 'polypeptide(L)'
;MTEENYYQASACSEISTTKLEGEHRYDVCVVGGGVTGLSSAIHLAERGYQVCVLEAQKVGHGASGRNGGQFIFGFGAEMPTVRKLVGESEAKKLWELSLEAIRVTHHMVEKHQIDCDWQWGHVHTAVKTRQIRELSEFKDDLMRHYDYDLEWLEGHSLREQVASPRYLAGVKDQQSGHLHPLKYTLGLAKAAQEMGVDLFEESPVQNWSGKDEIFLSLPNASLKANYLVLAGNAYLGSLGKKLSQRLMPVGTYMIATEPLGSTRAGQLLPENSAVADINFVLDYFRLSADQRLLFGGGVSYSTIPPVDVRSYLRKRMLKVFPSLVDVELEYGWGGLVGITMNRMPNFGRLAPNVFLAHGFSGHGVALTGLAGKLMAEVISGTAERFDVMSQIPHLPFPGGPLFRMPALLLGTTWYRLRDLL
;
A
#
# COMPACT_ATOMS: atom_id res chain seq x y z
N MET A 1 -6.52 17.08 11.60
CA MET A 1 -7.37 15.92 11.87
C MET A 1 -6.56 14.91 12.64
N THR A 2 -6.83 14.85 13.92
CA THR A 2 -6.30 13.85 14.86
C THR A 2 -7.48 13.01 15.35
N GLU A 3 -8.26 12.45 14.42
CA GLU A 3 -9.13 11.35 14.84
C GLU A 3 -8.23 10.14 15.02
N GLU A 4 -8.34 9.53 16.19
CA GLU A 4 -7.57 8.36 16.56
C GLU A 4 -7.86 7.23 15.55
N ASN A 5 -6.83 6.71 14.97
CA ASN A 5 -6.89 5.64 13.98
C ASN A 5 -6.99 4.31 14.75
N TYR A 6 -7.91 3.42 14.38
CA TYR A 6 -8.05 2.10 15.00
C TYR A 6 -6.69 1.38 15.11
N TYR A 7 -5.86 1.46 14.10
CA TYR A 7 -4.55 0.79 14.14
C TYR A 7 -3.61 1.38 15.19
N GLN A 8 -3.70 2.67 15.48
CA GLN A 8 -2.92 3.30 16.56
C GLN A 8 -3.45 2.90 17.93
N ALA A 9 -4.75 2.78 18.08
CA ALA A 9 -5.39 2.36 19.33
C ALA A 9 -5.16 0.86 19.65
N SER A 10 -4.94 0.03 18.62
CA SER A 10 -4.81 -1.44 18.77
C SER A 10 -3.40 -1.99 18.59
N ALA A 11 -2.43 -1.17 18.15
CA ALA A 11 -1.04 -1.59 18.03
C ALA A 11 -0.29 -1.35 19.35
N CYS A 12 0.01 -2.43 20.06
CA CYS A 12 0.71 -2.40 21.38
C CYS A 12 2.25 -2.48 21.25
N SER A 13 2.85 -2.17 20.10
CA SER A 13 4.29 -2.30 19.93
C SER A 13 4.98 -0.95 20.16
N GLU A 14 5.82 -0.88 21.18
CA GLU A 14 6.72 0.26 21.41
C GLU A 14 8.05 0.03 20.71
N ILE A 15 8.46 1.00 19.89
CA ILE A 15 9.80 1.12 19.33
C ILE A 15 10.52 2.27 20.04
N SER A 16 11.78 2.07 20.38
CA SER A 16 12.57 3.12 21.02
C SER A 16 13.26 3.95 19.94
N THR A 17 12.89 5.22 19.83
CA THR A 17 13.45 6.12 18.83
C THR A 17 13.82 7.47 19.45
N THR A 18 14.77 8.14 18.84
CA THR A 18 15.18 9.51 19.18
C THR A 18 15.11 10.41 17.96
N LYS A 19 15.19 11.71 18.14
CA LYS A 19 15.42 12.65 17.05
C LYS A 19 16.88 12.63 16.64
N LEU A 20 17.17 12.83 15.36
CA LEU A 20 18.55 13.02 14.92
C LEU A 20 19.01 14.42 15.27
N GLU A 21 20.14 14.51 15.97
CA GLU A 21 20.79 15.76 16.34
C GLU A 21 22.29 15.70 16.03
N GLY A 22 22.89 16.82 15.60
CA GLY A 22 24.33 16.90 15.31
C GLY A 22 24.70 16.40 13.89
N GLU A 23 25.95 15.95 13.77
CA GLU A 23 26.51 15.49 12.48
C GLU A 23 26.70 13.98 12.50
N HIS A 24 26.21 13.31 11.42
CA HIS A 24 26.26 11.86 11.29
C HIS A 24 26.78 11.41 9.93
N ARG A 25 27.24 10.16 9.88
CA ARG A 25 27.67 9.50 8.64
C ARG A 25 27.22 8.05 8.64
N TYR A 26 26.66 7.61 7.49
CA TYR A 26 26.22 6.24 7.24
C TYR A 26 26.60 5.79 5.84
N ASP A 27 26.57 4.49 5.58
CA ASP A 27 26.68 3.98 4.22
C ASP A 27 25.40 4.29 3.43
N VAL A 28 24.25 4.06 4.03
CA VAL A 28 22.94 4.30 3.40
C VAL A 28 22.02 5.07 4.34
N CYS A 29 21.46 6.15 3.84
CA CYS A 29 20.35 6.85 4.49
C CYS A 29 19.04 6.50 3.78
N VAL A 30 18.03 6.08 4.53
CA VAL A 30 16.67 5.82 4.06
C VAL A 30 15.75 6.91 4.59
N VAL A 31 15.02 7.58 3.70
CA VAL A 31 14.04 8.63 4.05
C VAL A 31 12.64 8.07 3.93
N GLY A 32 11.99 7.91 5.09
CA GLY A 32 10.64 7.37 5.27
C GLY A 32 10.61 6.06 6.06
N GLY A 33 9.96 6.07 7.22
CA GLY A 33 9.77 4.95 8.15
C GLY A 33 8.51 4.12 7.84
N GLY A 34 8.15 3.99 6.56
CA GLY A 34 7.10 3.06 6.09
C GLY A 34 7.69 1.71 5.68
N VAL A 35 6.82 0.79 5.22
CA VAL A 35 7.24 -0.58 4.84
C VAL A 35 8.37 -0.58 3.81
N THR A 36 8.32 0.27 2.77
CA THR A 36 9.40 0.35 1.77
C THR A 36 10.74 0.70 2.41
N GLY A 37 10.76 1.72 3.27
CA GLY A 37 12.01 2.16 3.90
C GLY A 37 12.55 1.15 4.89
N LEU A 38 11.70 0.59 5.74
CA LEU A 38 12.09 -0.41 6.73
C LEU A 38 12.58 -1.71 6.08
N SER A 39 11.87 -2.18 5.04
CA SER A 39 12.31 -3.34 4.26
C SER A 39 13.65 -3.07 3.56
N SER A 40 13.85 -1.86 3.00
CA SER A 40 15.16 -1.47 2.44
C SER A 40 16.27 -1.54 3.49
N ALA A 41 16.01 -0.96 4.67
CA ALA A 41 16.99 -0.90 5.75
C ALA A 41 17.36 -2.32 6.26
N ILE A 42 16.38 -3.19 6.46
CA ILE A 42 16.61 -4.58 6.87
C ILE A 42 17.49 -5.29 5.84
N HIS A 43 17.09 -5.30 4.57
CA HIS A 43 17.83 -6.01 3.53
C HIS A 43 19.22 -5.41 3.24
N LEU A 44 19.45 -4.12 3.53
CA LEU A 44 20.77 -3.51 3.47
C LEU A 44 21.63 -3.89 4.68
N ALA A 45 21.07 -3.90 5.88
CA ALA A 45 21.75 -4.34 7.09
C ALA A 45 22.17 -5.82 6.99
N GLU A 46 21.33 -6.69 6.42
CA GLU A 46 21.67 -8.10 6.09
C GLU A 46 22.92 -8.22 5.20
N ARG A 47 23.21 -7.18 4.39
CA ARG A 47 24.39 -7.12 3.51
C ARG A 47 25.58 -6.39 4.12
N GLY A 48 25.48 -6.02 5.41
CA GLY A 48 26.58 -5.41 6.18
C GLY A 48 26.71 -3.90 6.02
N TYR A 49 25.73 -3.19 5.43
CA TYR A 49 25.74 -1.73 5.37
C TYR A 49 25.37 -1.13 6.72
N GLN A 50 26.01 -0.01 7.06
CA GLN A 50 25.58 0.87 8.15
C GLN A 50 24.41 1.73 7.65
N VAL A 51 23.21 1.50 8.19
CA VAL A 51 21.97 2.09 7.70
C VAL A 51 21.30 2.94 8.76
N CYS A 52 20.82 4.12 8.38
CA CYS A 52 19.86 4.87 9.19
C CYS A 52 18.53 5.07 8.43
N VAL A 53 17.44 5.14 9.18
CA VAL A 53 16.11 5.50 8.70
C VAL A 53 15.70 6.82 9.34
N LEU A 54 15.33 7.81 8.52
CA LEU A 54 14.82 9.11 8.93
C LEU A 54 13.33 9.20 8.63
N GLU A 55 12.51 9.24 9.68
CA GLU A 55 11.07 9.43 9.59
C GLU A 55 10.69 10.82 10.08
N ALA A 56 9.88 11.52 9.28
CA ALA A 56 9.48 12.90 9.60
C ALA A 56 8.50 13.00 10.76
N GLN A 57 7.71 11.96 10.98
CA GLN A 57 6.69 11.86 12.02
C GLN A 57 6.97 10.64 12.90
N LYS A 58 6.01 9.71 12.98
CA LYS A 58 6.14 8.41 13.62
C LYS A 58 6.21 7.30 12.57
N VAL A 59 6.88 6.21 12.88
CA VAL A 59 6.93 5.02 12.03
C VAL A 59 5.51 4.61 11.65
N GLY A 60 5.29 4.36 10.37
CA GLY A 60 3.98 4.00 9.85
C GLY A 60 2.94 5.14 9.80
N HIS A 61 3.31 6.40 10.08
CA HIS A 61 2.39 7.54 10.03
C HIS A 61 1.68 7.70 8.68
N GLY A 62 2.36 7.42 7.58
CA GLY A 62 1.82 7.50 6.22
C GLY A 62 0.91 6.34 5.86
N ALA A 63 0.88 5.99 4.57
CA ALA A 63 0.04 4.93 4.03
C ALA A 63 0.27 3.56 4.68
N SER A 64 1.49 3.28 5.18
CA SER A 64 1.86 2.00 5.78
C SER A 64 1.05 1.66 7.04
N GLY A 65 0.67 2.64 7.85
CA GLY A 65 -0.13 2.42 9.07
C GLY A 65 -1.59 2.86 8.95
N ARG A 66 -2.12 3.11 7.73
CA ARG A 66 -3.48 3.67 7.54
C ARG A 66 -4.29 2.97 6.45
N ASN A 67 -3.70 2.01 5.74
CA ASN A 67 -4.31 1.29 4.62
C ASN A 67 -5.28 0.20 5.08
N GLY A 68 -5.95 -0.48 4.13
CA GLY A 68 -6.91 -1.56 4.41
C GLY A 68 -6.31 -2.86 4.94
N GLY A 69 -4.99 -2.98 4.94
CA GLY A 69 -4.29 -4.18 5.39
C GLY A 69 -4.37 -5.35 4.40
N GLN A 70 -4.84 -5.15 3.18
CA GLN A 70 -4.98 -6.22 2.18
C GLN A 70 -3.70 -6.34 1.37
N PHE A 71 -3.06 -7.50 1.40
CA PHE A 71 -1.95 -7.87 0.53
C PHE A 71 -2.46 -8.74 -0.60
N ILE A 72 -2.24 -8.28 -1.84
CA ILE A 72 -2.86 -8.85 -3.03
C ILE A 72 -1.79 -9.01 -4.10
N PHE A 73 -1.89 -10.05 -4.93
CA PHE A 73 -1.06 -10.25 -6.12
C PHE A 73 -1.26 -9.14 -7.16
N GLY A 74 -0.35 -9.03 -8.12
CA GLY A 74 -0.47 -8.09 -9.24
C GLY A 74 -0.12 -6.65 -8.86
N PHE A 75 -0.72 -5.72 -9.58
CA PHE A 75 -0.48 -4.29 -9.50
C PHE A 75 -1.80 -3.52 -9.45
N GLY A 76 -1.74 -2.20 -9.27
CA GLY A 76 -2.91 -1.34 -9.42
C GLY A 76 -3.45 -1.27 -10.86
N ALA A 77 -2.67 -1.71 -11.85
CA ALA A 77 -3.08 -1.94 -13.23
C ALA A 77 -3.30 -3.43 -13.48
N GLU A 78 -4.34 -3.78 -14.22
CA GLU A 78 -4.59 -5.15 -14.66
C GLU A 78 -3.53 -5.65 -15.66
N MET A 79 -3.22 -6.94 -15.66
CA MET A 79 -2.17 -7.54 -16.47
C MET A 79 -2.32 -7.35 -18.00
N PRO A 80 -3.52 -7.31 -18.59
CA PRO A 80 -3.68 -6.92 -20.01
C PRO A 80 -3.16 -5.51 -20.31
N THR A 81 -3.31 -4.58 -19.37
CA THR A 81 -2.76 -3.22 -19.49
C THR A 81 -1.24 -3.23 -19.34
N VAL A 82 -0.71 -4.02 -18.40
CA VAL A 82 0.74 -4.19 -18.20
C VAL A 82 1.38 -4.76 -19.46
N ARG A 83 0.79 -5.83 -20.06
CA ARG A 83 1.30 -6.41 -21.32
C ARG A 83 1.34 -5.40 -22.46
N LYS A 84 0.32 -4.55 -22.60
CA LYS A 84 0.31 -3.47 -23.60
C LYS A 84 1.41 -2.42 -23.35
N LEU A 85 1.75 -2.20 -22.09
CA LEU A 85 2.70 -1.15 -21.68
C LEU A 85 4.15 -1.57 -21.88
N VAL A 86 4.48 -2.83 -21.58
CA VAL A 86 5.88 -3.32 -21.54
C VAL A 86 6.14 -4.53 -22.44
N GLY A 87 5.14 -5.11 -23.07
CA GLY A 87 5.23 -6.36 -23.85
C GLY A 87 5.12 -7.63 -23.02
N GLU A 88 4.88 -8.76 -23.67
CA GLU A 88 4.59 -10.06 -23.02
C GLU A 88 5.74 -10.55 -22.12
N SER A 89 6.96 -10.49 -22.62
CA SER A 89 8.14 -10.98 -21.88
C SER A 89 8.36 -10.25 -20.57
N GLU A 90 8.32 -8.92 -20.61
CA GLU A 90 8.53 -8.10 -19.42
C GLU A 90 7.31 -8.18 -18.47
N ALA A 91 6.10 -8.32 -19.01
CA ALA A 91 4.91 -8.52 -18.20
C ALA A 91 4.96 -9.84 -17.39
N LYS A 92 5.54 -10.91 -17.94
CA LYS A 92 5.77 -12.15 -17.18
C LYS A 92 6.73 -11.96 -16.01
N LYS A 93 7.84 -11.26 -16.23
CA LYS A 93 8.78 -10.93 -15.14
C LYS A 93 8.12 -10.07 -14.06
N LEU A 94 7.32 -9.09 -14.45
CA LEU A 94 6.56 -8.25 -13.51
C LEU A 94 5.53 -9.06 -12.74
N TRP A 95 4.84 -10.00 -13.39
CA TRP A 95 3.92 -10.91 -12.72
C TRP A 95 4.61 -11.73 -11.63
N GLU A 96 5.74 -12.36 -11.95
CA GLU A 96 6.54 -13.12 -10.97
C GLU A 96 7.01 -12.25 -9.80
N LEU A 97 7.42 -11.01 -10.06
CA LEU A 97 7.77 -10.06 -9.01
C LEU A 97 6.56 -9.73 -8.12
N SER A 98 5.35 -9.65 -8.68
CA SER A 98 4.15 -9.39 -7.89
C SER A 98 3.80 -10.54 -6.94
N LEU A 99 3.99 -11.78 -7.38
CA LEU A 99 3.82 -12.97 -6.53
C LEU A 99 4.95 -13.06 -5.48
N GLU A 100 6.19 -12.73 -5.88
CA GLU A 100 7.30 -12.67 -4.93
C GLU A 100 7.05 -11.63 -3.83
N ALA A 101 6.37 -10.53 -4.14
CA ALA A 101 6.05 -9.50 -3.16
C ALA A 101 5.27 -10.06 -1.95
N ILE A 102 4.30 -10.95 -2.19
CA ILE A 102 3.57 -11.63 -1.12
C ILE A 102 4.51 -12.56 -0.34
N ARG A 103 5.32 -13.37 -1.06
CA ARG A 103 6.28 -14.27 -0.41
C ARG A 103 7.30 -13.53 0.45
N VAL A 104 7.81 -12.38 -0.01
CA VAL A 104 8.72 -11.53 0.76
C VAL A 104 8.02 -10.99 2.01
N THR A 105 6.80 -10.51 1.88
CA THR A 105 6.02 -9.99 3.02
C THR A 105 5.79 -11.08 4.07
N HIS A 106 5.35 -12.27 3.64
CA HIS A 106 5.14 -13.41 4.53
C HIS A 106 6.45 -13.89 5.19
N HIS A 107 7.53 -14.00 4.40
CA HIS A 107 8.85 -14.35 4.91
C HIS A 107 9.34 -13.38 6.00
N MET A 108 9.12 -12.08 5.83
CA MET A 108 9.47 -11.08 6.84
C MET A 108 8.66 -11.26 8.13
N VAL A 109 7.36 -11.58 8.00
CA VAL A 109 6.49 -11.88 9.15
C VAL A 109 7.00 -13.11 9.92
N GLU A 110 7.29 -14.21 9.21
CA GLU A 110 7.77 -15.45 9.83
C GLU A 110 9.17 -15.28 10.43
N LYS A 111 10.12 -14.76 9.66
CA LYS A 111 11.54 -14.62 10.06
C LYS A 111 11.71 -13.76 11.31
N HIS A 112 10.95 -12.67 11.40
CA HIS A 112 11.04 -11.73 12.51
C HIS A 112 9.91 -11.90 13.53
N GLN A 113 9.11 -12.97 13.40
CA GLN A 113 8.01 -13.33 14.32
C GLN A 113 7.07 -12.16 14.59
N ILE A 114 6.67 -11.44 13.52
CA ILE A 114 5.83 -10.25 13.61
C ILE A 114 4.38 -10.66 13.82
N ASP A 115 3.84 -10.40 15.02
CA ASP A 115 2.41 -10.57 15.30
C ASP A 115 1.61 -9.41 14.66
N CYS A 116 1.10 -9.66 13.47
CA CYS A 116 0.36 -8.68 12.69
C CYS A 116 -1.03 -9.16 12.23
N ASP A 117 -1.65 -10.07 12.97
CA ASP A 117 -2.99 -10.60 12.68
C ASP A 117 -3.09 -11.13 11.22
N TRP A 118 -2.09 -11.88 10.76
CA TRP A 118 -2.01 -12.40 9.40
C TRP A 118 -3.15 -13.37 9.09
N GLN A 119 -3.86 -13.15 7.98
CA GLN A 119 -4.96 -13.98 7.53
C GLN A 119 -4.92 -14.17 6.01
N TRP A 120 -5.02 -15.41 5.55
CA TRP A 120 -5.12 -15.74 4.14
C TRP A 120 -6.56 -15.61 3.63
N GLY A 121 -6.70 -15.43 2.32
CA GLY A 121 -7.95 -15.34 1.60
C GLY A 121 -8.32 -13.91 1.20
N HIS A 122 -8.49 -13.70 -0.10
CA HIS A 122 -8.98 -12.45 -0.66
C HIS A 122 -10.01 -12.72 -1.75
N VAL A 123 -11.12 -11.99 -1.75
CA VAL A 123 -12.20 -12.14 -2.72
C VAL A 123 -12.42 -10.83 -3.48
N HIS A 124 -12.33 -10.90 -4.81
CA HIS A 124 -12.81 -9.82 -5.68
C HIS A 124 -14.26 -10.10 -6.06
N THR A 125 -15.15 -9.10 -5.95
CA THR A 125 -16.59 -9.29 -6.10
C THR A 125 -17.19 -8.41 -7.18
N ALA A 126 -18.18 -8.95 -7.91
CA ALA A 126 -19.02 -8.25 -8.87
C ALA A 126 -20.29 -7.70 -8.20
N VAL A 127 -20.60 -6.44 -8.45
CA VAL A 127 -21.81 -5.75 -7.98
C VAL A 127 -22.88 -5.68 -9.08
N LYS A 128 -22.46 -5.81 -10.35
CA LYS A 128 -23.31 -5.66 -11.53
C LYS A 128 -23.15 -6.84 -12.48
N THR A 129 -24.19 -7.12 -13.24
CA THR A 129 -24.20 -8.24 -14.20
C THR A 129 -23.04 -8.15 -15.20
N ARG A 130 -22.70 -6.96 -15.71
CA ARG A 130 -21.55 -6.80 -16.62
C ARG A 130 -20.22 -7.19 -15.96
N GLN A 131 -20.09 -6.94 -14.66
CA GLN A 131 -18.87 -7.24 -13.89
C GLN A 131 -18.67 -8.74 -13.67
N ILE A 132 -19.72 -9.56 -13.76
CA ILE A 132 -19.58 -11.02 -13.73
C ILE A 132 -18.73 -11.47 -14.92
N ARG A 133 -19.00 -10.93 -16.10
CA ARG A 133 -18.19 -11.22 -17.29
C ARG A 133 -16.76 -10.66 -17.16
N GLU A 134 -16.60 -9.43 -16.63
CA GLU A 134 -15.29 -8.84 -16.39
C GLU A 134 -14.43 -9.71 -15.45
N LEU A 135 -15.02 -10.27 -14.37
CA LEU A 135 -14.33 -11.21 -13.47
C LEU A 135 -13.99 -12.55 -14.12
N SER A 136 -14.90 -13.10 -14.97
CA SER A 136 -14.61 -14.33 -15.71
C SER A 136 -13.46 -14.12 -16.69
N GLU A 137 -13.48 -13.03 -17.46
CA GLU A 137 -12.40 -12.65 -18.37
C GLU A 137 -11.07 -12.44 -17.63
N PHE A 138 -11.10 -11.82 -16.44
CA PHE A 138 -9.94 -11.64 -15.58
C PHE A 138 -9.34 -12.97 -15.11
N LYS A 139 -10.17 -13.90 -14.61
CA LYS A 139 -9.74 -15.26 -14.21
C LYS A 139 -9.12 -16.00 -15.38
N ASP A 140 -9.80 -16.02 -16.53
CA ASP A 140 -9.34 -16.70 -17.74
C ASP A 140 -8.04 -16.12 -18.29
N ASP A 141 -7.83 -14.81 -18.18
CA ASP A 141 -6.61 -14.14 -18.59
C ASP A 141 -5.42 -14.56 -17.73
N LEU A 142 -5.60 -14.61 -16.41
CA LEU A 142 -4.57 -15.03 -15.47
C LEU A 142 -4.20 -16.51 -15.68
N MET A 143 -5.17 -17.37 -15.84
CA MET A 143 -4.94 -18.78 -16.13
C MET A 143 -4.18 -18.98 -17.45
N ARG A 144 -4.60 -18.31 -18.51
CA ARG A 144 -4.02 -18.46 -19.85
C ARG A 144 -2.58 -17.98 -19.97
N HIS A 145 -2.27 -16.83 -19.35
CA HIS A 145 -0.96 -16.17 -19.54
C HIS A 145 0.06 -16.48 -18.44
N TYR A 146 -0.42 -16.86 -17.24
CA TYR A 146 0.42 -16.97 -16.04
C TYR A 146 0.24 -18.27 -15.28
N ASP A 147 -0.62 -19.19 -15.77
CA ASP A 147 -0.94 -20.45 -15.07
C ASP A 147 -1.38 -20.21 -13.62
N TYR A 148 -2.18 -19.15 -13.42
CA TYR A 148 -2.63 -18.73 -12.11
C TYR A 148 -4.15 -18.88 -11.99
N ASP A 149 -4.58 -19.84 -11.18
CA ASP A 149 -5.99 -20.15 -10.99
C ASP A 149 -6.60 -19.38 -9.83
N LEU A 150 -7.82 -18.90 -10.04
CA LEU A 150 -8.66 -18.28 -9.04
C LEU A 150 -9.93 -19.11 -8.89
N GLU A 151 -10.36 -19.32 -7.66
CA GLU A 151 -11.62 -20.02 -7.38
C GLU A 151 -12.82 -19.13 -7.76
N TRP A 152 -13.71 -19.66 -8.63
CA TRP A 152 -14.94 -18.97 -8.99
C TRP A 152 -16.01 -19.14 -7.91
N LEU A 153 -16.66 -18.05 -7.51
CA LEU A 153 -17.67 -18.01 -6.46
C LEU A 153 -18.99 -17.42 -7.00
N GLU A 154 -20.08 -18.17 -6.77
CA GLU A 154 -21.43 -17.70 -7.05
C GLU A 154 -22.47 -18.38 -6.14
N GLY A 155 -23.65 -17.80 -6.02
CA GLY A 155 -24.75 -18.38 -5.26
C GLY A 155 -24.35 -18.70 -3.80
N HIS A 156 -24.29 -19.98 -3.45
CA HIS A 156 -23.99 -20.46 -2.10
C HIS A 156 -22.52 -20.23 -1.73
N SER A 157 -21.59 -20.64 -2.61
CA SER A 157 -20.15 -20.50 -2.35
C SER A 157 -19.72 -19.03 -2.14
N LEU A 158 -20.33 -18.08 -2.84
CA LEU A 158 -20.08 -16.66 -2.61
C LEU A 158 -20.59 -16.22 -1.22
N ARG A 159 -21.76 -16.71 -0.80
CA ARG A 159 -22.32 -16.36 0.54
C ARG A 159 -21.51 -16.94 1.69
N GLU A 160 -20.82 -18.05 1.49
CA GLU A 160 -19.87 -18.62 2.46
C GLU A 160 -18.61 -17.77 2.63
N GLN A 161 -18.29 -16.93 1.62
CA GLN A 161 -17.17 -15.98 1.72
C GLN A 161 -17.64 -14.62 2.24
N VAL A 162 -18.77 -14.13 1.74
CA VAL A 162 -19.32 -12.81 2.10
C VAL A 162 -20.84 -12.85 2.08
N ALA A 163 -21.45 -12.71 3.27
CA ALA A 163 -22.90 -12.76 3.44
C ALA A 163 -23.54 -11.39 3.14
N SER A 164 -23.46 -10.98 1.88
CA SER A 164 -24.02 -9.73 1.40
C SER A 164 -24.94 -9.94 0.20
N PRO A 165 -26.15 -9.35 0.19
CA PRO A 165 -27.02 -9.40 -0.97
C PRO A 165 -26.54 -8.57 -2.16
N ARG A 166 -25.50 -7.74 -1.96
CA ARG A 166 -24.99 -6.82 -2.95
C ARG A 166 -24.19 -7.51 -4.06
N TYR A 167 -23.53 -8.62 -3.74
CA TYR A 167 -22.59 -9.27 -4.64
C TYR A 167 -23.22 -10.40 -5.43
N LEU A 168 -22.92 -10.44 -6.73
CA LEU A 168 -23.53 -11.36 -7.70
C LEU A 168 -22.60 -12.55 -8.02
N ALA A 169 -21.30 -12.32 -8.08
CA ALA A 169 -20.26 -13.31 -8.28
C ALA A 169 -18.95 -12.83 -7.64
N GLY A 170 -17.98 -13.71 -7.55
CA GLY A 170 -16.63 -13.39 -7.05
C GLY A 170 -15.57 -14.33 -7.59
N VAL A 171 -14.32 -13.93 -7.39
CA VAL A 171 -13.16 -14.82 -7.53
C VAL A 171 -12.32 -14.73 -6.26
N LYS A 172 -11.93 -15.89 -5.72
CA LYS A 172 -11.11 -16.01 -4.51
C LYS A 172 -9.67 -16.37 -4.86
N ASP A 173 -8.75 -15.64 -4.27
CA ASP A 173 -7.36 -15.97 -4.23
C ASP A 173 -6.95 -16.42 -2.80
N GLN A 174 -6.38 -17.60 -2.71
CA GLN A 174 -5.93 -18.17 -1.45
C GLN A 174 -4.51 -17.75 -1.06
N GLN A 175 -3.75 -17.15 -2.00
CA GLN A 175 -2.39 -16.67 -1.76
C GLN A 175 -2.33 -15.18 -1.38
N SER A 176 -3.41 -14.46 -1.59
CA SER A 176 -3.63 -13.10 -1.07
C SER A 176 -4.36 -13.13 0.28
N GLY A 177 -4.43 -11.99 0.97
CA GLY A 177 -5.08 -11.95 2.27
C GLY A 177 -5.02 -10.58 2.93
N HIS A 178 -5.00 -10.59 4.27
CA HIS A 178 -4.93 -9.34 5.02
C HIS A 178 -4.13 -9.46 6.31
N LEU A 179 -3.74 -8.32 6.84
CA LEU A 179 -2.96 -8.18 8.07
C LEU A 179 -3.30 -6.84 8.76
N HIS A 180 -2.81 -6.66 9.97
CA HIS A 180 -2.83 -5.38 10.66
C HIS A 180 -1.63 -4.51 10.22
N PRO A 181 -1.82 -3.49 9.37
CA PRO A 181 -0.72 -2.84 8.67
C PRO A 181 0.24 -2.08 9.58
N LEU A 182 -0.24 -1.51 10.68
CA LEU A 182 0.64 -0.80 11.62
C LEU A 182 1.44 -1.78 12.49
N LYS A 183 0.85 -2.88 12.98
CA LYS A 183 1.60 -3.94 13.68
C LYS A 183 2.71 -4.50 12.78
N TYR A 184 2.41 -4.77 11.51
CA TYR A 184 3.41 -5.21 10.55
C TYR A 184 4.54 -4.17 10.39
N THR A 185 4.20 -2.90 10.21
CA THR A 185 5.20 -1.82 10.04
C THR A 185 6.07 -1.64 11.29
N LEU A 186 5.47 -1.66 12.48
CA LEU A 186 6.21 -1.57 13.75
C LEU A 186 7.08 -2.81 14.00
N GLY A 187 6.58 -4.00 13.63
CA GLY A 187 7.38 -5.23 13.67
C GLY A 187 8.62 -5.16 12.77
N LEU A 188 8.48 -4.61 11.57
CA LEU A 188 9.64 -4.34 10.70
C LEU A 188 10.60 -3.33 11.31
N ALA A 189 10.10 -2.28 11.97
CA ALA A 189 10.96 -1.30 12.64
C ALA A 189 11.76 -1.95 13.76
N LYS A 190 11.13 -2.78 14.58
CA LYS A 190 11.80 -3.55 15.63
C LYS A 190 12.87 -4.46 15.04
N ALA A 191 12.52 -5.22 13.99
CA ALA A 191 13.47 -6.09 13.30
C ALA A 191 14.68 -5.31 12.74
N ALA A 192 14.45 -4.13 12.17
CA ALA A 192 15.53 -3.27 11.69
C ALA A 192 16.47 -2.83 12.82
N GLN A 193 15.91 -2.42 13.97
CA GLN A 193 16.72 -2.04 15.15
C GLN A 193 17.53 -3.23 15.71
N GLU A 194 16.94 -4.42 15.79
CA GLU A 194 17.61 -5.65 16.21
C GLU A 194 18.79 -6.02 15.29
N MET A 195 18.74 -5.59 14.03
CA MET A 195 19.83 -5.75 13.06
C MET A 195 20.83 -4.59 13.04
N GLY A 196 20.75 -3.65 13.98
CA GLY A 196 21.66 -2.52 14.11
C GLY A 196 21.35 -1.33 13.20
N VAL A 197 20.13 -1.22 12.67
CA VAL A 197 19.69 -0.03 11.96
C VAL A 197 19.33 1.07 12.94
N ASP A 198 19.89 2.26 12.76
CA ASP A 198 19.53 3.43 13.54
C ASP A 198 18.23 4.05 12.99
N LEU A 199 17.22 4.14 13.83
CA LEU A 199 15.89 4.63 13.47
C LEU A 199 15.59 5.95 14.21
N PHE A 200 15.36 7.01 13.46
CA PHE A 200 15.09 8.35 13.98
C PHE A 200 13.69 8.81 13.56
N GLU A 201 12.83 9.03 14.52
CA GLU A 201 11.53 9.68 14.35
C GLU A 201 11.63 11.20 14.52
N GLU A 202 10.59 11.93 14.11
CA GLU A 202 10.52 13.39 14.18
C GLU A 202 11.79 14.08 13.61
N SER A 203 12.36 13.46 12.58
CA SER A 203 13.60 13.84 11.91
C SER A 203 13.38 14.15 10.42
N PRO A 204 12.61 15.23 10.11
CA PRO A 204 12.25 15.56 8.74
C PRO A 204 13.45 16.03 7.94
N VAL A 205 13.75 15.34 6.84
CA VAL A 205 14.75 15.79 5.87
C VAL A 205 14.19 16.97 5.09
N GLN A 206 14.91 18.09 5.09
CA GLN A 206 14.53 19.31 4.39
C GLN A 206 15.05 19.35 2.95
N ASN A 207 16.28 18.89 2.76
CA ASN A 207 16.93 18.88 1.45
C ASN A 207 18.03 17.81 1.39
N TRP A 208 18.39 17.43 0.17
CA TRP A 208 19.58 16.62 -0.10
C TRP A 208 20.34 17.17 -1.32
N SER A 209 21.65 16.94 -1.35
CA SER A 209 22.55 17.35 -2.42
C SER A 209 23.75 16.41 -2.51
N GLY A 210 24.58 16.58 -3.54
CA GLY A 210 25.77 15.78 -3.77
C GLY A 210 25.64 14.84 -4.96
N LYS A 211 26.77 14.23 -5.34
CA LYS A 211 26.86 13.24 -6.43
C LYS A 211 27.55 11.96 -5.98
N ASP A 212 28.77 12.07 -5.48
CA ASP A 212 29.57 10.92 -5.03
C ASP A 212 29.23 10.61 -3.55
N GLU A 213 29.11 11.64 -2.74
CA GLU A 213 28.64 11.59 -1.37
C GLU A 213 27.38 12.45 -1.26
N ILE A 214 26.36 11.94 -0.59
CA ILE A 214 25.08 12.63 -0.40
C ILE A 214 25.09 13.37 0.94
N PHE A 215 24.69 14.63 0.90
CA PHE A 215 24.52 15.49 2.07
C PHE A 215 23.04 15.72 2.30
N LEU A 216 22.56 15.40 3.50
CA LEU A 216 21.18 15.66 3.92
C LEU A 216 21.18 16.73 5.01
N SER A 217 20.24 17.67 4.92
CA SER A 217 19.99 18.69 5.92
C SER A 217 18.65 18.47 6.61
N LEU A 218 18.68 18.58 7.94
CA LEU A 218 17.54 18.53 8.84
C LEU A 218 17.51 19.82 9.68
N PRO A 219 16.46 20.12 10.45
CA PRO A 219 16.39 21.33 11.25
C PRO A 219 17.55 21.50 12.25
N ASN A 220 17.96 20.41 12.91
CA ASN A 220 18.99 20.40 13.97
C ASN A 220 20.12 19.40 13.71
N ALA A 221 20.20 18.85 12.49
CA ALA A 221 21.20 17.85 12.17
C ALA A 221 21.66 17.94 10.72
N SER A 222 22.82 17.37 10.44
CA SER A 222 23.30 17.07 9.09
C SER A 222 23.77 15.62 8.99
N LEU A 223 23.61 15.03 7.82
CA LEU A 223 24.00 13.65 7.59
C LEU A 223 24.70 13.51 6.25
N LYS A 224 25.77 12.70 6.23
CA LYS A 224 26.47 12.25 5.03
C LYS A 224 26.18 10.77 4.79
N ALA A 225 25.92 10.41 3.54
CA ALA A 225 25.73 9.01 3.16
C ALA A 225 26.32 8.73 1.77
N ASN A 226 26.73 7.48 1.55
CA ASN A 226 27.18 7.04 0.21
C ASN A 226 25.98 6.83 -0.71
N TYR A 227 24.85 6.33 -0.15
CA TYR A 227 23.61 6.07 -0.86
C TYR A 227 22.40 6.69 -0.16
N LEU A 228 21.37 7.04 -0.95
CA LEU A 228 20.10 7.58 -0.46
C LEU A 228 18.95 6.79 -1.05
N VAL A 229 18.04 6.31 -0.20
CA VAL A 229 16.76 5.72 -0.58
C VAL A 229 15.62 6.66 -0.20
N LEU A 230 14.83 7.10 -1.16
CA LEU A 230 13.65 7.93 -0.94
C LEU A 230 12.39 7.06 -0.93
N ALA A 231 11.86 6.78 0.26
CA ALA A 231 10.71 5.90 0.51
C ALA A 231 9.47 6.62 1.05
N GLY A 232 9.40 7.94 0.89
CA GLY A 232 8.32 8.78 1.44
C GLY A 232 7.01 8.78 0.63
N ASN A 233 6.91 8.04 -0.49
CA ASN A 233 5.73 7.92 -1.35
C ASN A 233 5.01 9.27 -1.58
N ALA A 234 3.72 9.39 -1.23
CA ALA A 234 2.91 10.60 -1.40
C ALA A 234 3.36 11.78 -0.50
N TYR A 235 4.16 11.51 0.51
CA TYR A 235 4.64 12.50 1.49
C TYR A 235 6.06 13.03 1.20
N LEU A 236 6.68 12.60 0.09
CA LEU A 236 8.07 12.95 -0.26
C LEU A 236 8.27 14.47 -0.53
N GLY A 237 7.22 15.19 -0.89
CA GLY A 237 7.25 16.63 -1.07
C GLY A 237 8.33 17.12 -2.05
N SER A 238 9.14 18.09 -1.59
CA SER A 238 10.20 18.72 -2.40
C SER A 238 11.42 17.83 -2.64
N LEU A 239 11.62 16.78 -1.84
CA LEU A 239 12.77 15.88 -1.96
C LEU A 239 12.77 15.11 -3.29
N GLY A 240 11.60 14.88 -3.88
CA GLY A 240 11.43 14.22 -5.17
C GLY A 240 10.91 15.13 -6.28
N LYS A 241 11.30 16.40 -6.35
CA LYS A 241 10.73 17.43 -7.26
C LYS A 241 10.50 16.98 -8.70
N LYS A 242 11.47 16.31 -9.34
CA LYS A 242 11.36 15.84 -10.74
C LYS A 242 10.33 14.72 -10.92
N LEU A 243 9.99 14.01 -9.85
CA LEU A 243 9.09 12.85 -9.87
C LEU A 243 7.72 13.16 -9.32
N SER A 244 7.56 14.26 -8.58
CA SER A 244 6.26 14.72 -8.08
C SER A 244 5.23 14.95 -9.20
N GLN A 245 5.68 15.18 -10.44
CA GLN A 245 4.81 15.30 -11.61
C GLN A 245 4.21 13.94 -12.06
N ARG A 246 4.83 12.81 -11.68
CA ARG A 246 4.36 11.46 -12.03
C ARG A 246 3.51 10.81 -10.93
N LEU A 247 3.33 11.51 -9.81
CA LEU A 247 2.61 11.02 -8.65
C LEU A 247 1.45 11.96 -8.29
N MET A 248 0.27 11.38 -8.06
CA MET A 248 -0.90 12.05 -7.55
C MET A 248 -1.18 11.59 -6.13
N PRO A 249 -1.09 12.44 -5.10
CA PRO A 249 -1.62 12.16 -3.78
C PRO A 249 -3.15 12.12 -3.82
N VAL A 250 -3.75 11.02 -3.39
CA VAL A 250 -5.20 10.81 -3.35
C VAL A 250 -5.61 10.41 -1.94
N GLY A 251 -6.60 11.10 -1.38
CA GLY A 251 -7.17 10.76 -0.08
C GLY A 251 -8.04 9.51 -0.17
N THR A 252 -7.79 8.53 0.70
CA THR A 252 -8.61 7.35 0.90
C THR A 252 -9.02 7.26 2.36
N TYR A 253 -10.15 6.61 2.65
CA TYR A 253 -10.76 6.65 3.98
C TYR A 253 -11.20 5.28 4.42
N MET A 254 -11.18 5.08 5.74
CA MET A 254 -11.63 3.87 6.41
C MET A 254 -12.44 4.20 7.66
N ILE A 255 -13.29 3.27 8.04
CA ILE A 255 -14.00 3.23 9.32
C ILE A 255 -13.80 1.87 9.99
N ALA A 256 -13.92 1.85 11.29
CA ALA A 256 -14.05 0.63 12.08
C ALA A 256 -15.32 0.69 12.94
N THR A 257 -16.06 -0.40 12.95
CA THR A 257 -17.21 -0.56 13.84
C THR A 257 -16.76 -0.78 15.28
N GLU A 258 -17.68 -0.75 16.22
CA GLU A 258 -17.53 -1.42 17.51
C GLU A 258 -17.26 -2.92 17.30
N PRO A 259 -16.75 -3.67 18.30
CA PRO A 259 -16.61 -5.13 18.21
C PRO A 259 -17.98 -5.80 17.99
N LEU A 260 -18.09 -6.59 16.92
CA LEU A 260 -19.36 -7.23 16.54
C LEU A 260 -19.64 -8.53 17.31
N GLY A 261 -18.61 -9.08 17.98
CA GLY A 261 -18.64 -10.41 18.56
C GLY A 261 -18.55 -11.53 17.51
N SER A 262 -18.12 -12.73 17.94
CA SER A 262 -17.80 -13.84 17.03
C SER A 262 -18.97 -14.30 16.17
N THR A 263 -20.17 -14.30 16.73
CA THR A 263 -21.37 -14.71 16.01
C THR A 263 -21.71 -13.77 14.86
N ARG A 264 -21.77 -12.46 15.11
CA ARG A 264 -22.15 -11.49 14.09
C ARG A 264 -21.02 -11.30 13.04
N ALA A 265 -19.76 -11.26 13.49
CA ALA A 265 -18.61 -11.20 12.61
C ALA A 265 -18.54 -12.42 11.67
N GLY A 266 -18.68 -13.63 12.21
CA GLY A 266 -18.72 -14.86 11.43
C GLY A 266 -19.93 -15.00 10.49
N GLN A 267 -21.05 -14.32 10.80
CA GLN A 267 -22.19 -14.24 9.88
C GLN A 267 -21.93 -13.31 8.69
N LEU A 268 -21.04 -12.32 8.82
CA LEU A 268 -20.70 -11.40 7.71
C LEU A 268 -19.63 -11.97 6.80
N LEU A 269 -18.56 -12.49 7.39
CA LEU A 269 -17.39 -13.03 6.69
C LEU A 269 -17.00 -14.40 7.31
N PRO A 270 -17.69 -15.49 6.95
CA PRO A 270 -17.53 -16.79 7.60
C PRO A 270 -16.09 -17.32 7.58
N GLU A 271 -15.36 -17.12 6.48
CA GLU A 271 -13.98 -17.56 6.35
C GLU A 271 -12.95 -16.45 6.67
N ASN A 272 -13.40 -15.29 7.17
CA ASN A 272 -12.54 -14.14 7.47
C ASN A 272 -11.64 -13.71 6.30
N SER A 273 -12.06 -13.93 5.06
CA SER A 273 -11.36 -13.43 3.88
C SER A 273 -11.51 -11.91 3.77
N ALA A 274 -10.48 -11.24 3.26
CA ALA A 274 -10.64 -9.85 2.82
C ALA A 274 -11.49 -9.79 1.55
N VAL A 275 -12.26 -8.73 1.39
CA VAL A 275 -13.14 -8.55 0.23
C VAL A 275 -12.93 -7.18 -0.38
N ALA A 276 -12.91 -7.10 -1.71
CA ALA A 276 -12.97 -5.85 -2.47
C ALA A 276 -13.90 -6.01 -3.67
N ASP A 277 -14.72 -5.01 -3.97
CA ASP A 277 -15.47 -5.02 -5.24
C ASP A 277 -14.60 -4.47 -6.39
N ILE A 278 -15.00 -4.75 -7.62
CA ILE A 278 -14.28 -4.31 -8.83
C ILE A 278 -14.80 -2.99 -9.42
N ASN A 279 -15.51 -2.18 -8.62
CA ASN A 279 -15.85 -0.83 -9.06
C ASN A 279 -14.60 0.04 -9.17
N PHE A 280 -14.63 1.07 -9.98
CA PHE A 280 -13.52 2.03 -10.08
C PHE A 280 -13.28 2.76 -8.74
N VAL A 281 -14.37 3.15 -8.05
CA VAL A 281 -14.34 3.62 -6.66
C VAL A 281 -14.83 2.48 -5.78
N LEU A 282 -13.95 1.54 -5.52
CA LEU A 282 -14.24 0.28 -4.86
C LEU A 282 -14.64 0.45 -3.39
N ASP A 283 -15.42 -0.50 -2.88
CA ASP A 283 -15.60 -0.79 -1.48
C ASP A 283 -14.74 -2.00 -1.12
N TYR A 284 -14.02 -1.92 0.00
CA TYR A 284 -13.19 -3.02 0.48
C TYR A 284 -13.29 -3.13 2.00
N PHE A 285 -13.23 -4.35 2.51
CA PHE A 285 -13.41 -4.59 3.93
C PHE A 285 -12.81 -5.92 4.37
N ARG A 286 -12.66 -6.06 5.67
CA ARG A 286 -12.22 -7.26 6.37
C ARG A 286 -12.59 -7.20 7.86
N LEU A 287 -12.43 -8.29 8.57
CA LEU A 287 -12.49 -8.25 10.03
C LEU A 287 -11.12 -7.93 10.64
N SER A 288 -11.14 -7.32 11.81
CA SER A 288 -9.99 -7.21 12.70
C SER A 288 -9.93 -8.41 13.66
N ALA A 289 -8.78 -8.57 14.35
CA ALA A 289 -8.63 -9.64 15.36
C ALA A 289 -9.64 -9.52 16.51
N ASP A 290 -10.02 -8.29 16.88
CA ASP A 290 -11.07 -8.00 17.88
C ASP A 290 -12.50 -7.94 17.28
N GLN A 291 -12.68 -8.52 16.07
CA GLN A 291 -13.96 -8.76 15.42
C GLN A 291 -14.76 -7.49 15.07
N ARG A 292 -14.07 -6.44 14.69
CA ARG A 292 -14.65 -5.24 14.08
C ARG A 292 -14.72 -5.40 12.57
N LEU A 293 -15.71 -4.83 11.93
CA LEU A 293 -15.67 -4.63 10.49
C LEU A 293 -14.84 -3.38 10.19
N LEU A 294 -13.70 -3.57 9.54
CA LEU A 294 -12.90 -2.51 8.96
C LEU A 294 -13.36 -2.30 7.53
N PHE A 295 -13.96 -1.14 7.23
CA PHE A 295 -14.54 -0.84 5.92
C PHE A 295 -13.87 0.38 5.31
N GLY A 296 -13.32 0.20 4.12
CA GLY A 296 -12.71 1.24 3.32
C GLY A 296 -13.46 1.46 2.01
N GLY A 297 -13.38 2.65 1.49
CA GLY A 297 -14.00 2.98 0.22
C GLY A 297 -14.06 4.48 -0.01
N GLY A 298 -14.50 4.82 -1.21
CA GLY A 298 -14.52 6.21 -1.61
C GLY A 298 -13.11 6.78 -1.75
N VAL A 299 -12.98 7.72 -2.64
CA VAL A 299 -11.75 8.47 -2.87
C VAL A 299 -12.06 9.95 -2.90
N SER A 300 -11.25 10.74 -2.22
CA SER A 300 -11.19 12.16 -2.45
C SER A 300 -9.99 12.46 -3.34
N TYR A 301 -10.27 12.91 -4.53
CA TYR A 301 -9.24 13.38 -5.45
C TYR A 301 -8.73 14.79 -5.09
N SER A 302 -9.06 15.24 -3.90
CA SER A 302 -8.42 16.35 -3.24
C SER A 302 -7.67 15.84 -2.01
N THR A 303 -6.65 16.55 -1.57
CA THR A 303 -6.02 16.31 -0.27
C THR A 303 -6.91 16.74 0.91
N ILE A 304 -8.11 17.27 0.60
CA ILE A 304 -9.10 17.75 1.57
C ILE A 304 -10.02 16.57 1.88
N PRO A 305 -10.10 16.13 3.13
CA PRO A 305 -10.99 15.05 3.54
C PRO A 305 -12.47 15.46 3.46
N PRO A 306 -13.39 14.49 3.36
CA PRO A 306 -14.80 14.73 3.62
C PRO A 306 -15.01 15.36 5.00
N VAL A 307 -16.03 16.21 5.12
CA VAL A 307 -16.36 16.87 6.40
C VAL A 307 -16.67 15.82 7.48
N ASP A 308 -17.29 14.70 7.09
CA ASP A 308 -17.61 13.57 7.97
C ASP A 308 -17.34 12.24 7.23
N VAL A 309 -16.19 11.65 7.53
CA VAL A 309 -15.76 10.37 6.98
C VAL A 309 -16.67 9.23 7.43
N ARG A 310 -17.11 9.24 8.70
CA ARG A 310 -17.92 8.16 9.28
C ARG A 310 -19.28 8.11 8.60
N SER A 311 -20.00 9.22 8.52
CA SER A 311 -21.30 9.29 7.84
C SER A 311 -21.21 8.96 6.36
N TYR A 312 -20.14 9.37 5.69
CA TYR A 312 -19.93 9.06 4.27
C TYR A 312 -19.75 7.56 4.03
N LEU A 313 -18.86 6.91 4.80
CA LEU A 313 -18.58 5.47 4.63
C LEU A 313 -19.69 4.59 5.24
N ARG A 314 -20.41 5.05 6.30
CA ARG A 314 -21.56 4.34 6.82
C ARG A 314 -22.61 4.07 5.73
N LYS A 315 -22.91 5.06 4.90
CA LYS A 315 -23.88 4.90 3.80
C LYS A 315 -23.43 3.84 2.79
N ARG A 316 -22.13 3.69 2.56
CA ARG A 316 -21.58 2.66 1.67
C ARG A 316 -21.59 1.28 2.33
N MET A 317 -21.14 1.21 3.58
CA MET A 317 -21.16 -0.02 4.40
C MET A 317 -22.58 -0.62 4.50
N LEU A 318 -23.60 0.20 4.75
CA LEU A 318 -24.98 -0.27 4.84
C LEU A 318 -25.58 -0.74 3.50
N LYS A 319 -25.01 -0.35 2.37
CA LYS A 319 -25.36 -0.96 1.05
C LYS A 319 -24.80 -2.38 0.92
N VAL A 320 -23.68 -2.67 1.56
CA VAL A 320 -23.06 -4.01 1.58
C VAL A 320 -23.69 -4.86 2.67
N PHE A 321 -23.81 -4.32 3.89
CA PHE A 321 -24.33 -5.01 5.07
C PHE A 321 -25.47 -4.20 5.71
N PRO A 322 -26.70 -4.31 5.21
CA PRO A 322 -27.88 -3.62 5.80
C PRO A 322 -28.14 -4.00 7.25
N SER A 323 -27.72 -5.21 7.67
CA SER A 323 -27.87 -5.72 9.04
C SER A 323 -27.04 -4.95 10.09
N LEU A 324 -26.14 -4.05 9.67
CA LEU A 324 -25.29 -3.24 10.56
C LEU A 324 -25.88 -1.85 10.84
N VAL A 325 -27.17 -1.64 10.63
CA VAL A 325 -27.84 -0.33 10.84
C VAL A 325 -27.78 0.17 12.28
N ASP A 326 -27.74 -0.74 13.24
CA ASP A 326 -27.67 -0.49 14.69
C ASP A 326 -26.23 -0.34 15.23
N VAL A 327 -25.22 -0.67 14.44
CA VAL A 327 -23.82 -0.74 14.87
C VAL A 327 -23.19 0.66 14.92
N GLU A 328 -22.45 0.94 16.00
CA GLU A 328 -21.69 2.18 16.14
C GLU A 328 -20.37 2.15 15.36
N LEU A 329 -19.95 3.32 14.87
CA LEU A 329 -18.66 3.51 14.24
C LEU A 329 -17.73 4.21 15.23
N GLU A 330 -16.83 3.43 15.83
CA GLU A 330 -15.92 3.99 16.84
C GLU A 330 -14.77 4.78 16.20
N TYR A 331 -14.26 4.32 15.06
CA TYR A 331 -13.12 4.95 14.38
C TYR A 331 -13.45 5.38 12.97
N GLY A 332 -12.82 6.47 12.55
CA GLY A 332 -12.85 6.95 11.17
C GLY A 332 -11.55 7.69 10.85
N TRP A 333 -10.82 7.29 9.81
CA TRP A 333 -9.54 7.90 9.46
C TRP A 333 -9.31 7.96 7.97
N GLY A 334 -8.31 8.72 7.57
CA GLY A 334 -7.86 8.83 6.20
C GLY A 334 -6.35 8.73 6.06
N GLY A 335 -5.91 8.53 4.84
CA GLY A 335 -4.50 8.52 4.45
C GLY A 335 -4.31 8.92 3.00
N LEU A 336 -3.09 9.28 2.63
CA LEU A 336 -2.75 9.60 1.25
C LEU A 336 -2.15 8.40 0.55
N VAL A 337 -2.70 8.03 -0.58
CA VAL A 337 -2.16 7.03 -1.51
C VAL A 337 -1.50 7.74 -2.68
N GLY A 338 -0.30 7.32 -3.05
CA GLY A 338 0.37 7.78 -4.26
C GLY A 338 -0.11 7.01 -5.49
N ILE A 339 -0.72 7.68 -6.45
CA ILE A 339 -1.21 7.09 -7.70
C ILE A 339 -0.38 7.60 -8.87
N THR A 340 0.04 6.72 -9.78
CA THR A 340 0.64 7.02 -11.08
C THR A 340 -0.43 6.96 -12.17
N MET A 341 -0.20 7.60 -13.33
CA MET A 341 -1.19 7.59 -14.42
C MET A 341 -1.51 6.20 -14.95
N ASN A 342 -0.50 5.34 -15.06
CA ASN A 342 -0.65 3.96 -15.53
C ASN A 342 -0.93 2.95 -14.40
N ARG A 343 -1.04 3.44 -13.14
CA ARG A 343 -1.26 2.66 -11.92
C ARG A 343 -0.17 1.62 -11.60
N MET A 344 0.97 1.66 -12.28
CA MET A 344 2.16 0.86 -11.96
C MET A 344 3.04 1.59 -10.95
N PRO A 345 3.76 0.86 -10.07
CA PRO A 345 4.74 1.47 -9.18
C PRO A 345 5.88 2.13 -9.98
N ASN A 346 6.31 3.30 -9.56
CA ASN A 346 7.40 4.03 -10.19
C ASN A 346 8.69 3.86 -9.38
N PHE A 347 9.61 3.12 -9.96
CA PHE A 347 10.98 2.96 -9.47
C PHE A 347 11.91 3.85 -10.28
N GLY A 348 12.95 4.41 -9.66
CA GLY A 348 13.87 5.26 -10.39
C GLY A 348 15.16 5.59 -9.65
N ARG A 349 16.10 6.11 -10.44
CA ARG A 349 17.36 6.69 -9.97
C ARG A 349 17.31 8.20 -10.24
N LEU A 350 17.48 9.02 -9.21
CA LEU A 350 17.62 10.48 -9.34
C LEU A 350 19.07 10.90 -9.58
N ALA A 351 19.99 10.11 -9.07
CA ALA A 351 21.44 10.18 -9.26
C ALA A 351 21.97 8.73 -9.21
N PRO A 352 23.23 8.48 -9.55
CA PRO A 352 23.82 7.13 -9.54
C PRO A 352 23.65 6.39 -8.20
N ASN A 353 23.62 7.13 -7.11
CA ASN A 353 23.51 6.62 -5.74
C ASN A 353 22.23 7.10 -5.01
N VAL A 354 21.21 7.60 -5.73
CA VAL A 354 19.93 8.04 -5.16
C VAL A 354 18.79 7.29 -5.81
N PHE A 355 18.13 6.44 -5.04
CA PHE A 355 17.08 5.53 -5.47
C PHE A 355 15.72 5.90 -4.88
N LEU A 356 14.66 5.52 -5.54
CA LEU A 356 13.31 5.71 -5.03
C LEU A 356 12.35 4.63 -5.51
N ALA A 357 11.31 4.40 -4.70
CA ALA A 357 10.09 3.70 -5.11
C ALA A 357 8.87 4.42 -4.53
N HIS A 358 7.89 4.70 -5.38
CA HIS A 358 6.64 5.35 -4.99
C HIS A 358 5.49 5.00 -5.96
N GLY A 359 4.27 5.46 -5.66
CA GLY A 359 3.16 5.35 -6.60
C GLY A 359 2.58 3.95 -6.74
N PHE A 360 2.46 3.20 -5.66
CA PHE A 360 1.93 1.83 -5.65
C PHE A 360 0.42 1.74 -5.94
N SER A 361 -0.26 2.88 -6.10
CA SER A 361 -1.62 3.02 -6.64
C SER A 361 -2.69 2.16 -5.93
N GLY A 362 -2.58 2.00 -4.61
CA GLY A 362 -3.50 1.20 -3.79
C GLY A 362 -3.10 -0.28 -3.63
N HIS A 363 -2.09 -0.75 -4.33
CA HIS A 363 -1.56 -2.13 -4.29
C HIS A 363 -0.25 -2.27 -3.49
N GLY A 364 -0.05 -1.44 -2.45
CA GLY A 364 1.26 -1.27 -1.82
C GLY A 364 1.61 -2.27 -0.73
N VAL A 365 0.67 -2.98 -0.09
CA VAL A 365 0.96 -3.73 1.14
C VAL A 365 2.07 -4.77 0.92
N ALA A 366 1.98 -5.59 -0.11
CA ALA A 366 3.01 -6.55 -0.46
C ALA A 366 4.15 -5.92 -1.28
N LEU A 367 3.82 -5.13 -2.31
CA LEU A 367 4.81 -4.58 -3.25
C LEU A 367 5.86 -3.66 -2.58
N THR A 368 5.52 -3.02 -1.47
CA THR A 368 6.45 -2.14 -0.74
C THR A 368 7.55 -2.93 -0.02
N GLY A 369 7.26 -4.15 0.45
CA GLY A 369 8.25 -5.07 0.99
C GLY A 369 9.26 -5.51 -0.07
N LEU A 370 8.78 -5.94 -1.24
CA LEU A 370 9.63 -6.27 -2.38
C LEU A 370 10.45 -5.05 -2.84
N ALA A 371 9.84 -3.86 -2.89
CA ALA A 371 10.55 -2.65 -3.28
C ALA A 371 11.79 -2.42 -2.41
N GLY A 372 11.68 -2.62 -1.10
CA GLY A 372 12.82 -2.54 -0.19
C GLY A 372 13.93 -3.55 -0.51
N LYS A 373 13.58 -4.79 -0.79
CA LYS A 373 14.52 -5.83 -1.23
C LYS A 373 15.24 -5.44 -2.51
N LEU A 374 14.51 -4.95 -3.52
CA LEU A 374 15.10 -4.50 -4.80
C LEU A 374 16.02 -3.28 -4.63
N MET A 375 15.71 -2.37 -3.69
CA MET A 375 16.63 -1.28 -3.33
C MET A 375 17.95 -1.80 -2.77
N ALA A 376 17.90 -2.78 -1.88
CA ALA A 376 19.11 -3.37 -1.34
C ALA A 376 19.91 -4.13 -2.40
N GLU A 377 19.26 -4.82 -3.32
CA GLU A 377 19.93 -5.50 -4.43
C GLU A 377 20.66 -4.53 -5.34
N VAL A 378 20.00 -3.47 -5.80
CA VAL A 378 20.65 -2.50 -6.72
C VAL A 378 21.79 -1.74 -6.06
N ILE A 379 21.69 -1.42 -4.78
CA ILE A 379 22.78 -0.77 -4.00
C ILE A 379 23.97 -1.73 -3.85
N SER A 380 23.70 -3.03 -3.70
CA SER A 380 24.75 -4.07 -3.61
C SER A 380 25.29 -4.54 -4.95
N GLY A 381 24.92 -3.90 -6.07
CA GLY A 381 25.45 -4.17 -7.40
C GLY A 381 24.62 -5.13 -8.26
N THR A 382 23.47 -5.63 -7.79
CA THR A 382 22.55 -6.49 -8.56
C THR A 382 21.35 -5.68 -9.04
N ALA A 383 21.39 -5.19 -10.28
CA ALA A 383 20.43 -4.22 -10.78
C ALA A 383 19.26 -4.83 -11.58
N GLU A 384 19.37 -6.07 -12.07
CA GLU A 384 18.49 -6.63 -13.10
C GLU A 384 17.00 -6.52 -12.74
N ARG A 385 16.62 -6.90 -11.54
CA ARG A 385 15.21 -6.89 -11.10
C ARG A 385 14.71 -5.47 -10.80
N PHE A 386 15.57 -4.62 -10.25
CA PHE A 386 15.25 -3.20 -10.09
C PHE A 386 15.03 -2.55 -11.45
N ASP A 387 15.85 -2.89 -12.44
CA ASP A 387 15.77 -2.32 -13.79
C ASP A 387 14.48 -2.75 -14.50
N VAL A 388 13.99 -3.99 -14.31
CA VAL A 388 12.67 -4.41 -14.80
C VAL A 388 11.57 -3.46 -14.30
N MET A 389 11.58 -3.10 -13.00
CA MET A 389 10.63 -2.16 -12.44
C MET A 389 10.86 -0.72 -12.89
N SER A 390 12.10 -0.29 -13.03
CA SER A 390 12.46 1.10 -13.37
C SER A 390 12.23 1.44 -14.85
N GLN A 391 12.17 0.44 -15.72
CA GLN A 391 11.90 0.60 -17.17
C GLN A 391 10.42 0.80 -17.49
N ILE A 392 9.52 0.60 -16.54
CA ILE A 392 8.10 0.87 -16.74
C ILE A 392 7.91 2.35 -17.12
N PRO A 393 7.32 2.66 -18.29
CA PRO A 393 7.17 4.04 -18.73
C PRO A 393 6.12 4.79 -17.88
N HIS A 394 6.48 5.94 -17.34
CA HIS A 394 5.59 6.79 -16.57
C HIS A 394 5.45 8.17 -17.20
N LEU A 395 4.24 8.53 -17.58
CA LEU A 395 3.92 9.87 -18.05
C LEU A 395 3.65 10.81 -16.87
N PRO A 396 4.05 12.09 -16.98
CA PRO A 396 3.65 13.10 -16.00
C PRO A 396 2.15 13.39 -16.11
N PHE A 397 1.53 13.75 -15.00
CA PHE A 397 0.14 14.21 -15.02
C PHE A 397 0.00 15.49 -15.84
N PRO A 398 -1.03 15.59 -16.71
CA PRO A 398 -1.25 16.77 -17.55
C PRO A 398 -1.35 18.06 -16.72
N GLY A 399 -0.65 19.11 -17.18
CA GLY A 399 -0.64 20.41 -16.52
C GLY A 399 0.19 20.50 -15.24
N GLY A 400 0.97 19.45 -14.93
CA GLY A 400 1.89 19.44 -13.78
C GLY A 400 1.19 19.59 -12.43
N PRO A 401 1.88 20.08 -11.38
CA PRO A 401 1.33 20.18 -10.03
C PRO A 401 0.11 21.09 -9.89
N LEU A 402 -0.03 22.08 -10.75
CA LEU A 402 -1.13 23.07 -10.68
C LEU A 402 -2.44 22.56 -11.29
N PHE A 403 -2.39 21.84 -12.41
CA PHE A 403 -3.59 21.42 -13.14
C PHE A 403 -3.93 19.93 -12.99
N ARG A 404 -3.09 19.14 -12.34
CA ARG A 404 -3.35 17.70 -12.10
C ARG A 404 -4.64 17.46 -11.33
N MET A 405 -5.02 18.35 -10.38
CA MET A 405 -6.26 18.22 -9.61
C MET A 405 -7.52 18.46 -10.45
N PRO A 406 -7.66 19.54 -11.24
CA PRO A 406 -8.79 19.71 -12.16
C PRO A 406 -8.92 18.58 -13.19
N ALA A 407 -7.82 18.14 -13.80
CA ALA A 407 -7.83 17.05 -14.77
C ALA A 407 -8.31 15.72 -14.14
N LEU A 408 -7.92 15.48 -12.91
CA LEU A 408 -8.36 14.30 -12.16
C LEU A 408 -9.84 14.35 -11.81
N LEU A 409 -10.35 15.50 -11.36
CA LEU A 409 -11.78 15.70 -11.07
C LEU A 409 -12.64 15.39 -12.29
N LEU A 410 -12.24 15.85 -13.47
CA LEU A 410 -12.94 15.54 -14.73
C LEU A 410 -12.89 14.04 -15.06
N GLY A 411 -11.71 13.43 -15.01
CA GLY A 411 -11.55 12.01 -15.29
C GLY A 411 -12.37 11.14 -14.34
N THR A 412 -12.39 11.45 -13.06
CA THR A 412 -13.10 10.67 -12.06
C THR A 412 -14.61 10.85 -12.07
N THR A 413 -15.09 12.04 -12.44
CA THR A 413 -16.53 12.26 -12.71
C THR A 413 -17.00 11.35 -13.84
N TRP A 414 -16.20 11.21 -14.90
CA TRP A 414 -16.46 10.28 -15.99
C TRP A 414 -16.51 8.81 -15.53
N TYR A 415 -15.53 8.37 -14.74
CA TYR A 415 -15.51 6.99 -14.23
C TYR A 415 -16.63 6.72 -13.22
N ARG A 416 -17.00 7.72 -12.38
CA ARG A 416 -18.19 7.59 -11.50
C ARG A 416 -19.49 7.44 -12.29
N LEU A 417 -19.64 8.18 -13.40
CA LEU A 417 -20.78 8.01 -14.30
C LEU A 417 -20.78 6.60 -14.93
N ARG A 418 -19.62 6.09 -15.32
CA ARG A 418 -19.47 4.72 -15.82
C ARG A 418 -19.78 3.67 -14.73
N ASP A 419 -19.45 3.93 -13.48
CA ASP A 419 -19.83 3.07 -12.35
C ASP A 419 -21.33 3.13 -12.02
N LEU A 420 -22.09 4.06 -12.56
CA LEU A 420 -23.57 4.09 -12.46
C LEU A 420 -24.25 3.31 -13.56
N LEU A 421 -23.63 3.18 -14.70
CA LEU A 421 -24.08 2.36 -15.85
C LEU A 421 -23.65 0.90 -15.67
#